data_0c7647db3880647810bf8281e27f2ee8
#
_entry.id   0c7647db3880647810bf8281e27f2ee8
#
_cell.length_a   1.000
_cell.length_b   1.000
_cell.length_c   1.000
_cell.angle_alpha   90.00
_cell.angle_beta   90.00
_cell.angle_gamma   90.00
#
_symmetry.space_group_name_H-M   'P 1'
#
loop_
_entity.id
_entity.type
_entity.pdbx_description
1 polymer ?
#
loop_
_entity_poly.entity_id
_entity_poly.type
_entity_poly.pdbx_seq_one_letter_code
_entity_poly.pdbx_strand_id
1 'polypeptide(L)'
;QTANPHMLSISPPLAMEQRWFAPHVAYSMAKFGMSMVVLGVAGEYRGRVGVNALWPRTAIDTAAVAMLKNHLPIGALRSPRILADAAYLILTSDARTTTGNFYIDDELLASHGIRDLSGYAPGVVPGSEGSTVPSTPPPPARTAT
;
A
#
# COMPACT_ATOMS: atom_id res chain seq x y z
N GLN A 1 -18.02 15.06 16.16
CA GLN A 1 -16.73 15.09 15.46
C GLN A 1 -15.79 14.13 16.17
N THR A 2 -15.14 13.21 15.44
CA THR A 2 -14.09 12.34 15.99
C THR A 2 -12.88 13.17 16.37
N ALA A 3 -12.22 12.85 17.50
CA ALA A 3 -11.05 13.59 17.97
C ALA A 3 -9.83 13.41 17.08
N ASN A 4 -9.76 12.32 16.32
CA ASN A 4 -8.64 11.94 15.43
C ASN A 4 -9.16 11.38 14.10
N PRO A 5 -9.69 12.24 13.19
CA PRO A 5 -10.33 11.78 11.96
C PRO A 5 -9.30 11.37 10.90
N HIS A 6 -9.49 10.20 10.29
CA HIS A 6 -8.65 9.67 9.21
C HIS A 6 -9.47 9.25 7.99
N MET A 7 -8.87 9.40 6.81
CA MET A 7 -9.24 8.77 5.56
C MET A 7 -8.05 7.94 5.06
N LEU A 8 -8.24 6.65 4.85
CA LEU A 8 -7.23 5.76 4.31
C LEU A 8 -7.72 5.12 3.01
N SER A 9 -6.94 5.29 1.95
CA SER A 9 -7.20 4.70 0.64
C SER A 9 -6.22 3.56 0.35
N ILE A 10 -6.72 2.44 -0.16
CA ILE A 10 -5.86 1.37 -0.67
C ILE A 10 -5.53 1.67 -2.14
N SER A 11 -4.52 2.52 -2.32
CA SER A 11 -4.09 3.01 -3.63
C SER A 11 -2.57 3.22 -3.69
N PRO A 12 -1.96 3.08 -4.90
CA PRO A 12 -0.52 3.09 -5.04
C PRO A 12 0.08 4.49 -4.88
N PRO A 13 1.38 4.61 -4.59
CA PRO A 13 2.11 5.85 -4.79
C PRO A 13 1.96 6.35 -6.22
N LEU A 14 1.87 7.67 -6.40
CA LEU A 14 1.76 8.27 -7.73
C LEU A 14 3.05 8.11 -8.52
N ALA A 15 2.98 7.48 -9.68
CA ALA A 15 4.07 7.29 -10.62
C ALA A 15 3.53 7.30 -12.05
N MET A 16 3.98 8.28 -12.87
CA MET A 16 3.51 8.47 -14.25
C MET A 16 4.44 7.78 -15.25
N GLU A 17 4.63 6.46 -15.09
CA GLU A 17 5.47 5.66 -15.97
C GLU A 17 4.61 4.70 -16.80
N GLN A 18 4.85 4.64 -18.11
CA GLN A 18 4.07 3.83 -19.06
C GLN A 18 3.90 2.37 -18.62
N ARG A 19 4.91 1.77 -17.99
CA ARG A 19 4.87 0.37 -17.51
C ARG A 19 3.74 0.08 -16.52
N TRP A 20 3.26 1.11 -15.78
CA TRP A 20 2.18 0.95 -14.79
C TRP A 20 0.79 1.00 -15.43
N PHE A 21 0.69 1.54 -16.64
CA PHE A 21 -0.58 1.73 -17.33
C PHE A 21 -0.78 0.72 -18.45
N ALA A 22 0.27 0.39 -19.21
CA ALA A 22 0.18 -0.41 -20.43
C ALA A 22 -0.49 -1.79 -20.25
N PRO A 23 -0.22 -2.58 -19.18
CA PRO A 23 -0.84 -3.89 -19.02
C PRO A 23 -2.33 -3.83 -18.62
N HIS A 24 -2.74 -2.78 -17.89
CA HIS A 24 -4.07 -2.72 -17.26
C HIS A 24 -4.60 -1.28 -17.17
N VAL A 25 -4.83 -0.62 -18.29
CA VAL A 25 -5.18 0.81 -18.38
C VAL A 25 -6.35 1.19 -17.46
N ALA A 26 -7.48 0.50 -17.55
CA ALA A 26 -8.68 0.83 -16.77
C ALA A 26 -8.46 0.68 -15.24
N TYR A 27 -7.79 -0.40 -14.84
CA TYR A 27 -7.43 -0.64 -13.45
C TYR A 27 -6.48 0.43 -12.91
N SER A 28 -5.44 0.74 -13.69
CA SER A 28 -4.46 1.77 -13.33
C SER A 28 -5.09 3.14 -13.21
N MET A 29 -5.97 3.52 -14.16
CA MET A 29 -6.72 4.77 -14.08
C MET A 29 -7.54 4.87 -12.78
N ALA A 30 -8.26 3.81 -12.42
CA ALA A 30 -9.06 3.79 -11.20
C ALA A 30 -8.18 3.93 -9.95
N LYS A 31 -7.09 3.17 -9.87
CA LYS A 31 -6.19 3.17 -8.71
C LYS A 31 -5.41 4.48 -8.57
N PHE A 32 -4.87 5.02 -9.65
CA PHE A 32 -4.19 6.32 -9.62
C PHE A 32 -5.18 7.47 -9.39
N GLY A 33 -6.42 7.35 -9.88
CA GLY A 33 -7.48 8.32 -9.56
C GLY A 33 -7.75 8.40 -8.06
N MET A 34 -7.81 7.26 -7.35
CA MET A 34 -7.91 7.23 -5.88
C MET A 34 -6.71 7.93 -5.22
N SER A 35 -5.50 7.73 -5.74
CA SER A 35 -4.28 8.38 -5.23
C SER A 35 -4.29 9.89 -5.43
N MET A 36 -4.81 10.37 -6.56
CA MET A 36 -5.01 11.80 -6.82
C MET A 36 -6.01 12.41 -5.82
N VAL A 37 -7.09 11.70 -5.50
CA VAL A 37 -8.05 12.12 -4.46
C VAL A 37 -7.34 12.25 -3.10
N VAL A 38 -6.52 11.26 -2.71
CA VAL A 38 -5.73 11.34 -1.47
C VAL A 38 -4.88 12.59 -1.44
N LEU A 39 -4.15 12.88 -2.54
CA LEU A 39 -3.27 14.05 -2.63
C LEU A 39 -4.06 15.37 -2.49
N GLY A 40 -5.17 15.48 -3.21
CA GLY A 40 -6.00 16.69 -3.19
C GLY A 40 -6.67 16.93 -1.83
N VAL A 41 -7.33 15.90 -1.28
CA VAL A 41 -8.03 15.98 0.01
C VAL A 41 -7.06 16.19 1.17
N ALA A 42 -5.87 15.57 1.13
CA ALA A 42 -4.83 15.84 2.13
C ALA A 42 -4.39 17.31 2.16
N GLY A 43 -4.33 17.97 1.01
CA GLY A 43 -4.03 19.38 0.92
C GLY A 43 -5.16 20.26 1.47
N GLU A 44 -6.40 19.98 1.06
CA GLU A 44 -7.59 20.75 1.46
C GLU A 44 -7.89 20.65 2.96
N TYR A 45 -7.68 19.47 3.55
CA TYR A 45 -8.01 19.21 4.96
C TYR A 45 -6.79 19.16 5.88
N ARG A 46 -5.66 19.71 5.45
CA ARG A 46 -4.41 19.73 6.23
C ARG A 46 -4.64 20.26 7.66
N GLY A 47 -4.11 19.57 8.66
CA GLY A 47 -4.25 19.89 10.08
C GLY A 47 -5.62 19.57 10.69
N ARG A 48 -6.55 19.02 9.89
CA ARG A 48 -7.91 18.66 10.34
C ARG A 48 -8.21 17.17 10.21
N VAL A 49 -7.76 16.56 9.11
CA VAL A 49 -8.00 15.14 8.79
C VAL A 49 -6.69 14.54 8.31
N GLY A 50 -6.32 13.38 8.83
CA GLY A 50 -5.23 12.56 8.31
C GLY A 50 -5.68 11.80 7.06
N VAL A 51 -5.20 12.19 5.88
CA VAL A 51 -5.58 11.58 4.61
C VAL A 51 -4.37 10.92 3.98
N ASN A 52 -4.37 9.59 3.90
CA ASN A 52 -3.20 8.81 3.47
C ASN A 52 -3.60 7.68 2.52
N ALA A 53 -2.61 7.18 1.79
CA ALA A 53 -2.72 5.97 0.99
C ALA A 53 -1.84 4.87 1.56
N LEU A 54 -2.30 3.62 1.43
CA LEU A 54 -1.55 2.41 1.76
C LEU A 54 -1.59 1.47 0.57
N TRP A 55 -0.46 0.87 0.21
CA TRP A 55 -0.35 -0.07 -0.88
C TRP A 55 0.47 -1.30 -0.48
N PRO A 56 0.05 -2.51 -0.86
CA PRO A 56 0.80 -3.72 -0.57
C PRO A 56 2.02 -3.85 -1.50
N ARG A 57 3.16 -4.26 -0.96
CA ARG A 57 4.37 -4.59 -1.75
C ARG A 57 4.14 -5.77 -2.67
N THR A 58 3.41 -6.76 -2.19
CA THR A 58 3.13 -8.01 -2.92
C THR A 58 1.62 -8.24 -2.99
N ALA A 59 1.19 -9.18 -3.84
CA ALA A 59 -0.20 -9.56 -3.88
C ALA A 59 -0.66 -10.10 -2.51
N ILE A 60 -1.88 -9.77 -2.15
CA ILE A 60 -2.50 -10.15 -0.89
C ILE A 60 -3.44 -11.34 -1.13
N ASP A 61 -3.36 -12.35 -0.27
CA ASP A 61 -4.23 -13.54 -0.34
C ASP A 61 -5.68 -13.14 -0.01
N THR A 62 -6.44 -12.86 -1.06
CA THR A 62 -7.84 -12.44 -1.00
C THR A 62 -8.68 -13.26 -1.97
N ALA A 63 -10.00 -13.27 -1.77
CA ALA A 63 -10.92 -13.92 -2.68
C ALA A 63 -10.76 -13.42 -4.14
N ALA A 64 -10.51 -12.13 -4.33
CA ALA A 64 -10.28 -11.55 -5.66
C ALA A 64 -9.01 -12.12 -6.32
N VAL A 65 -7.91 -12.24 -5.58
CA VAL A 65 -6.66 -12.84 -6.08
C VAL A 65 -6.85 -14.33 -6.32
N ALA A 66 -7.61 -15.03 -5.49
CA ALA A 66 -7.95 -16.44 -5.70
C ALA A 66 -8.68 -16.70 -7.01
N MET A 67 -9.55 -15.77 -7.45
CA MET A 67 -10.23 -15.83 -8.75
C MET A 67 -9.29 -15.60 -9.93
N LEU A 68 -8.17 -14.91 -9.72
CA LEU A 68 -7.17 -14.57 -10.73
C LEU A 68 -5.97 -15.53 -10.77
N LYS A 69 -5.99 -16.61 -9.96
CA LYS A 69 -4.86 -17.56 -9.81
C LYS A 69 -4.28 -18.10 -11.12
N ASN A 70 -5.10 -18.22 -12.16
CA ASN A 70 -4.69 -18.73 -13.46
C ASN A 70 -4.02 -17.66 -14.37
N HIS A 71 -4.02 -16.39 -13.95
CA HIS A 71 -3.56 -15.25 -14.76
C HIS A 71 -2.45 -14.43 -14.09
N LEU A 72 -2.13 -14.74 -12.84
CA LEU A 72 -1.08 -14.05 -12.10
C LEU A 72 0.07 -15.02 -11.80
N PRO A 73 1.33 -14.59 -11.97
CA PRO A 73 2.46 -15.33 -11.43
C PRO A 73 2.31 -15.30 -9.90
N ILE A 74 1.87 -16.42 -9.31
CA ILE A 74 1.67 -16.54 -7.87
C ILE A 74 3.04 -16.76 -7.23
N GLY A 75 3.75 -15.65 -7.00
CA GLY A 75 4.82 -15.61 -6.01
C GLY A 75 4.22 -15.51 -4.61
N ALA A 76 5.06 -15.42 -3.60
CA ALA A 76 4.65 -15.41 -2.21
C ALA A 76 3.53 -14.38 -1.95
N LEU A 77 2.29 -14.88 -1.80
CA LEU A 77 1.17 -14.07 -1.33
C LEU A 77 1.41 -13.72 0.14
N ARG A 78 1.04 -12.51 0.54
CA ARG A 78 1.01 -12.14 1.96
C ARG A 78 -0.42 -12.19 2.49
N SER A 79 -0.52 -12.52 3.78
CA SER A 79 -1.80 -12.48 4.50
C SER A 79 -2.36 -11.05 4.51
N PRO A 80 -3.69 -10.85 4.40
CA PRO A 80 -4.35 -9.55 4.57
C PRO A 80 -3.99 -8.84 5.88
N ARG A 81 -3.54 -9.59 6.88
CA ARG A 81 -3.10 -9.05 8.17
C ARG A 81 -2.00 -8.01 8.05
N ILE A 82 -1.10 -8.13 7.07
CA ILE A 82 -0.03 -7.13 6.88
C ILE A 82 -0.61 -5.73 6.59
N LEU A 83 -1.66 -5.66 5.75
CA LEU A 83 -2.34 -4.40 5.50
C LEU A 83 -3.14 -3.92 6.71
N ALA A 84 -3.72 -4.83 7.48
CA ALA A 84 -4.46 -4.48 8.70
C ALA A 84 -3.54 -3.86 9.76
N ASP A 85 -2.37 -4.48 10.00
CA ASP A 85 -1.39 -3.97 10.97
C ASP A 85 -0.78 -2.64 10.49
N ALA A 86 -0.46 -2.49 9.20
CA ALA A 86 -0.01 -1.23 8.63
C ALA A 86 -1.10 -0.12 8.69
N ALA A 87 -2.35 -0.47 8.40
CA ALA A 87 -3.47 0.46 8.51
C ALA A 87 -3.70 0.91 9.95
N TYR A 88 -3.55 0.00 10.92
CA TYR A 88 -3.64 0.33 12.34
C TYR A 88 -2.63 1.42 12.74
N LEU A 89 -1.37 1.30 12.32
CA LEU A 89 -0.34 2.30 12.57
C LEU A 89 -0.71 3.68 12.01
N ILE A 90 -1.29 3.72 10.81
CA ILE A 90 -1.72 4.98 10.18
C ILE A 90 -2.91 5.59 10.94
N LEU A 91 -3.95 4.78 11.21
CA LEU A 91 -5.21 5.25 11.77
C LEU A 91 -5.10 5.61 13.27
N THR A 92 -4.07 5.14 13.95
CA THR A 92 -3.78 5.51 15.36
C THR A 92 -2.76 6.63 15.50
N SER A 93 -2.15 7.08 14.40
CA SER A 93 -1.26 8.25 14.39
C SER A 93 -2.02 9.56 14.59
N ASP A 94 -1.31 10.67 14.82
CA ASP A 94 -1.95 11.99 14.89
C ASP A 94 -2.40 12.45 13.49
N ALA A 95 -3.71 12.56 13.27
CA ALA A 95 -4.32 12.97 12.02
C ALA A 95 -3.92 14.39 11.56
N ARG A 96 -3.47 15.24 12.46
CA ARG A 96 -3.06 16.62 12.15
C ARG A 96 -1.72 16.69 11.45
N THR A 97 -0.85 15.73 11.75
CA THR A 97 0.54 15.67 11.25
C THR A 97 0.75 14.57 10.23
N THR A 98 0.00 13.45 10.34
CA THR A 98 0.08 12.29 9.44
C THR A 98 -0.93 12.42 8.31
N THR A 99 -0.57 13.14 7.25
CA THR A 99 -1.43 13.39 6.10
C THR A 99 -0.63 13.55 4.81
N GLY A 100 -1.20 13.18 3.68
CA GLY A 100 -0.59 13.30 2.35
C GLY A 100 0.49 12.25 2.05
N ASN A 101 0.55 11.16 2.82
CA ASN A 101 1.55 10.13 2.63
C ASN A 101 1.01 8.97 1.79
N PHE A 102 1.94 8.35 1.05
CA PHE A 102 1.71 7.14 0.29
C PHE A 102 2.62 6.06 0.87
N TYR A 103 2.07 5.19 1.68
CA TYR A 103 2.80 4.15 2.39
C TYR A 103 2.82 2.84 1.62
N ILE A 104 3.93 2.12 1.75
CA ILE A 104 4.02 0.70 1.39
C ILE A 104 4.01 -0.09 2.70
N ASP A 105 3.26 -1.17 2.75
CA ASP A 105 2.98 -1.95 3.96
C ASP A 105 4.25 -2.36 4.72
N ASP A 106 5.19 -3.01 4.03
CA ASP A 106 6.42 -3.52 4.65
C ASP A 106 7.40 -2.40 5.07
N GLU A 107 7.47 -1.30 4.30
CA GLU A 107 8.30 -0.14 4.65
C GLU A 107 7.76 0.56 5.91
N LEU A 108 6.43 0.71 5.99
CA LEU A 108 5.79 1.31 7.16
C LEU A 108 6.01 0.45 8.41
N LEU A 109 5.79 -0.87 8.31
CA LEU A 109 6.04 -1.80 9.41
C LEU A 109 7.50 -1.76 9.86
N ALA A 110 8.45 -1.78 8.90
CA ALA A 110 9.88 -1.70 9.19
C ALA A 110 10.27 -0.40 9.91
N SER A 111 9.66 0.74 9.56
CA SER A 111 9.89 2.02 10.23
C SER A 111 9.41 2.04 11.70
N HIS A 112 8.48 1.15 12.04
CA HIS A 112 7.99 0.91 13.40
C HIS A 112 8.65 -0.29 14.10
N GLY A 113 9.77 -0.79 13.55
CA GLY A 113 10.57 -1.87 14.16
C GLY A 113 10.10 -3.29 13.81
N ILE A 114 9.05 -3.46 13.03
CA ILE A 114 8.52 -4.76 12.59
C ILE A 114 9.23 -5.15 11.30
N ARG A 115 10.36 -5.84 11.40
CA ARG A 115 11.19 -6.22 10.25
C ARG A 115 11.03 -7.69 9.85
N ASP A 116 10.67 -8.54 10.79
CA ASP A 116 10.36 -9.94 10.51
C ASP A 116 8.92 -10.04 10.00
N LEU A 117 8.79 -10.35 8.72
CA LEU A 117 7.51 -10.49 8.04
C LEU A 117 7.09 -11.96 7.85
N SER A 118 7.79 -12.90 8.46
CA SER A 118 7.51 -14.34 8.34
C SER A 118 6.07 -14.70 8.75
N GLY A 119 5.53 -14.01 9.74
CA GLY A 119 4.15 -14.18 10.22
C GLY A 119 3.06 -13.71 9.24
N TYR A 120 3.44 -12.97 8.18
CA TYR A 120 2.50 -12.48 7.15
C TYR A 120 2.51 -13.31 5.87
N ALA A 121 3.36 -14.29 5.76
CA ALA A 121 3.44 -15.19 4.60
C ALA A 121 3.20 -16.64 5.04
N PRO A 122 1.97 -17.01 5.45
CA PRO A 122 1.67 -18.37 5.86
C PRO A 122 1.91 -19.33 4.69
N GLY A 123 2.76 -20.34 4.89
CA GLY A 123 3.14 -21.34 3.89
C GLY A 123 4.47 -21.09 3.19
N VAL A 124 5.15 -19.99 3.44
CA VAL A 124 6.56 -19.84 3.02
C VAL A 124 7.44 -20.49 4.07
N VAL A 125 8.04 -21.63 3.73
CA VAL A 125 9.09 -22.24 4.55
C VAL A 125 10.31 -21.33 4.45
N PRO A 126 10.93 -20.88 5.56
CA PRO A 126 12.20 -20.15 5.51
C PRO A 126 13.23 -20.96 4.72
N GLY A 127 13.76 -20.40 3.63
CA GLY A 127 14.75 -21.06 2.78
C GLY A 127 14.28 -21.52 1.40
N SER A 128 13.01 -21.41 1.04
CA SER A 128 12.58 -21.61 -0.35
C SER A 128 12.80 -20.32 -1.17
N GLU A 129 14.03 -20.14 -1.62
CA GLU A 129 14.33 -19.15 -2.67
C GLU A 129 13.69 -19.60 -3.97
N GLY A 130 12.67 -18.91 -4.44
CA GLY A 130 12.11 -19.22 -5.74
C GLY A 130 10.81 -18.50 -6.03
N SER A 131 10.89 -17.51 -6.85
CA SER A 131 9.87 -16.76 -7.55
C SER A 131 9.52 -15.39 -6.94
N THR A 132 10.28 -14.42 -7.36
CA THR A 132 9.94 -13.01 -7.18
C THR A 132 8.71 -12.66 -8.00
N VAL A 133 7.59 -12.43 -7.32
CA VAL A 133 6.51 -11.60 -7.89
C VAL A 133 7.15 -10.27 -8.26
N PRO A 134 6.81 -9.66 -9.42
CA PRO A 134 7.25 -8.30 -9.69
C PRO A 134 6.84 -7.43 -8.50
N SER A 135 7.81 -7.02 -7.71
CA SER A 135 7.58 -6.11 -6.60
C SER A 135 7.01 -4.82 -7.16
N THR A 136 5.96 -4.30 -6.53
CA THR A 136 5.54 -2.93 -6.77
C THR A 136 6.78 -2.05 -6.64
N PRO A 137 7.09 -1.19 -7.61
CA PRO A 137 8.32 -0.43 -7.57
C PRO A 137 8.36 0.46 -6.33
N PRO A 138 9.55 0.79 -5.86
CA PRO A 138 9.69 1.77 -4.81
C PRO A 138 9.10 3.10 -5.27
N PRO A 139 8.48 3.86 -4.37
CA PRO A 139 8.02 5.21 -4.66
C PRO A 139 9.22 6.05 -5.13
N PRO A 140 9.01 7.00 -6.07
CA PRO A 140 10.04 7.95 -6.44
C PRO A 140 10.54 8.67 -5.17
N ALA A 141 11.86 8.83 -5.08
CA ALA A 141 12.47 9.56 -3.98
C ALA A 141 11.79 10.93 -3.85
N ARG A 142 11.41 11.30 -2.63
CA ARG A 142 10.88 12.63 -2.35
C ARG A 142 11.94 13.63 -2.73
N THR A 143 11.72 14.42 -3.77
CA THR A 143 12.42 15.68 -3.96
C THR A 143 11.91 16.62 -2.90
N ALA A 144 12.73 16.85 -1.88
CA ALA A 144 12.52 17.92 -0.92
C ALA A 144 12.58 19.27 -1.67
N THR A 145 11.49 19.98 -1.68
CA THR A 145 11.40 21.42 -1.92
C THR A 145 10.61 22.03 -0.79
#